data_0695c552f552f6f8fc0506effbab9850
#
_entry.id   0695c552f552f6f8fc0506effbab9850
#
_cell.length_a   1.000
_cell.length_b   1.000
_cell.length_c   1.000
_cell.angle_alpha   90.00
_cell.angle_beta   90.00
_cell.angle_gamma   90.00
#
_symmetry.space_group_name_H-M   'P 1'
#
loop_
_entity.id
_entity.type
_entity.pdbx_description
1 polymer ?
#
loop_
_entity_poly.entity_id
_entity_poly.type
_entity_poly.pdbx_seq_one_letter_code
_entity_poly.pdbx_strand_id
1 'polypeptide(L)'
;LDAYCAGCAAKSGGKIAIWIDVTGTYPQMDKIGSDAIYLYESTDGTIYTRVAIFEPEDYPIMLTTNKISYYKTVATYQGIPGRYYYALVYCYAEKDGVSDSKPYETATVQAIS
;
A
#
# COMPACT_ATOMS: atom_id res chain seq x y z
N LEU A 1 -0.78 -1.27 16.03
CA LEU A 1 -0.14 -2.14 15.02
C LEU A 1 0.93 -2.99 15.68
N ASP A 2 0.89 -4.29 15.42
CA ASP A 2 1.89 -5.22 15.94
C ASP A 2 3.00 -5.45 14.93
N ALA A 3 2.64 -5.63 13.66
CA ALA A 3 3.58 -5.75 12.56
C ALA A 3 2.97 -5.18 11.29
N TYR A 4 3.79 -4.60 10.43
CA TYR A 4 3.30 -4.04 9.18
C TYR A 4 4.41 -3.94 8.14
N CYS A 5 4.05 -4.22 6.90
CA CYS A 5 4.90 -3.97 5.74
C CYS A 5 4.03 -3.85 4.49
N ALA A 6 4.65 -3.43 3.41
CA ALA A 6 3.98 -3.26 2.14
C ALA A 6 4.99 -3.39 1.01
N GLY A 7 4.51 -3.61 -0.21
CA GLY A 7 5.40 -3.70 -1.36
C GLY A 7 4.72 -3.34 -2.66
N CYS A 8 5.55 -3.11 -3.66
CA CYS A 8 5.14 -2.96 -5.03
C CYS A 8 5.63 -4.18 -5.83
N ALA A 9 4.79 -4.67 -6.72
CA ALA A 9 5.14 -5.75 -7.62
C ALA A 9 4.95 -5.29 -9.07
N ALA A 10 5.99 -5.42 -9.88
CA ALA A 10 5.91 -5.12 -11.30
C ALA A 10 5.22 -6.28 -12.02
N LYS A 11 4.14 -5.99 -12.73
CA LYS A 11 3.36 -6.95 -13.51
C LYS A 11 3.46 -6.63 -14.99
N SER A 12 3.15 -7.61 -15.83
CA SER A 12 3.22 -7.43 -17.29
C SER A 12 2.38 -6.23 -17.76
N GLY A 13 2.84 -5.57 -18.80
CA GLY A 13 2.16 -4.40 -19.37
C GLY A 13 2.39 -3.10 -18.60
N GLY A 14 3.45 -3.01 -17.79
CA GLY A 14 3.78 -1.81 -17.03
C GLY A 14 2.99 -1.65 -15.74
N LYS A 15 2.15 -2.60 -15.37
CA LYS A 15 1.30 -2.48 -14.18
C LYS A 15 2.12 -2.61 -12.90
N ILE A 16 1.76 -1.81 -11.90
CA ILE A 16 2.35 -1.84 -10.57
C ILE A 16 1.25 -2.23 -9.59
N ALA A 17 1.38 -3.40 -8.98
CA ALA A 17 0.47 -3.87 -7.95
C ALA A 17 1.03 -3.48 -6.58
N ILE A 18 0.18 -2.94 -5.72
CA ILE A 18 0.58 -2.54 -4.36
C ILE A 18 -0.12 -3.47 -3.38
N TRP A 19 0.68 -4.15 -2.55
CA TRP A 19 0.18 -5.08 -1.55
C TRP A 19 0.54 -4.58 -0.15
N ILE A 20 -0.26 -4.97 0.82
CA ILE A 20 -0.04 -4.67 2.24
C ILE A 20 -0.07 -5.97 3.04
N ASP A 21 0.62 -5.96 4.17
CA ASP A 21 0.62 -7.04 5.15
C ASP A 21 0.65 -6.39 6.54
N VAL A 22 -0.51 -6.34 7.19
CA VAL A 22 -0.69 -5.60 8.44
C VAL A 22 -1.26 -6.55 9.49
N THR A 23 -0.68 -6.54 10.69
CA THR A 23 -1.15 -7.33 11.83
C THR A 23 -1.48 -6.39 12.98
N GLY A 24 -2.66 -6.57 13.55
CA GLY A 24 -3.13 -5.81 14.70
C GLY A 24 -2.70 -6.41 16.02
N THR A 25 -3.02 -5.70 17.10
CA THR A 25 -2.67 -6.10 18.46
C THR A 25 -3.70 -7.04 19.10
N TYR A 26 -4.96 -6.95 18.66
CA TYR A 26 -6.07 -7.73 19.22
C TYR A 26 -6.57 -8.75 18.19
N PRO A 27 -7.17 -9.89 18.67
CA PRO A 27 -7.64 -10.96 17.77
C PRO A 27 -8.62 -10.52 16.69
N GLN A 28 -9.41 -9.48 16.97
CA GLN A 28 -10.30 -8.86 15.98
C GLN A 28 -10.17 -7.37 16.07
N MET A 29 -9.45 -6.79 15.12
CA MET A 29 -9.41 -5.35 14.94
C MET A 29 -10.74 -4.91 14.31
N ASP A 30 -11.25 -3.75 14.70
CA ASP A 30 -12.47 -3.21 14.10
C ASP A 30 -12.23 -2.83 12.65
N LYS A 31 -11.06 -2.22 12.39
CA LYS A 31 -10.58 -1.94 11.03
C LYS A 31 -9.09 -2.24 10.94
N ILE A 32 -8.65 -2.73 9.80
CA ILE A 32 -7.24 -3.01 9.56
C ILE A 32 -6.94 -2.94 8.06
N GLY A 33 -5.79 -2.39 7.71
CA GLY A 33 -5.33 -2.26 6.33
C GLY A 33 -4.49 -1.02 6.12
N SER A 34 -4.85 -0.19 5.17
CA SER A 34 -4.19 1.08 4.88
C SER A 34 -5.23 2.19 4.72
N ASP A 35 -4.95 3.37 5.29
CA ASP A 35 -5.83 4.53 5.16
C ASP A 35 -5.36 5.52 4.09
N ALA A 36 -4.13 5.38 3.58
CA ALA A 36 -3.63 6.19 2.47
C ALA A 36 -2.42 5.53 1.82
N ILE A 37 -2.32 5.63 0.49
CA ILE A 37 -1.15 5.17 -0.26
C ILE A 37 -0.79 6.25 -1.27
N TYR A 38 0.50 6.66 -1.27
CA TYR A 38 1.06 7.60 -2.25
C TYR A 38 2.05 6.84 -3.13
N LEU A 39 1.84 6.90 -4.45
CA LEU A 39 2.72 6.24 -5.42
C LEU A 39 3.61 7.27 -6.10
N TYR A 40 4.90 6.97 -6.18
CA TYR A 40 5.92 7.82 -6.77
C TYR A 40 6.55 7.15 -7.98
N GLU A 41 6.87 7.95 -8.98
CA GLU A 41 7.42 7.49 -10.26
C GLU A 41 8.69 8.26 -10.59
N SER A 42 9.67 7.58 -11.19
CA SER A 42 10.89 8.21 -11.69
C SER A 42 11.27 7.64 -13.06
N THR A 43 11.80 8.50 -13.94
CA THR A 43 12.32 8.08 -15.23
C THR A 43 13.76 7.57 -15.11
N ASP A 44 14.51 8.01 -14.08
CA ASP A 44 15.93 7.72 -13.92
C ASP A 44 16.29 6.97 -12.63
N GLY A 45 15.32 6.71 -11.77
CA GLY A 45 15.54 6.06 -10.49
C GLY A 45 16.12 6.97 -9.41
N THR A 46 16.21 8.27 -9.65
CA THR A 46 16.82 9.23 -8.74
C THR A 46 15.84 10.30 -8.30
N ILE A 47 15.13 10.93 -9.23
CA ILE A 47 14.16 12.00 -8.94
C ILE A 47 12.76 11.43 -9.13
N TYR A 48 11.95 11.49 -8.07
CA TYR A 48 10.61 10.92 -8.03
C TYR A 48 9.54 12.00 -7.95
N THR A 49 8.42 11.73 -8.60
CA THR A 49 7.22 12.58 -8.60
C THR A 49 6.03 11.72 -8.18
N ARG A 50 5.18 12.26 -7.31
CA ARG A 50 3.95 11.56 -6.92
C ARG A 50 3.00 11.53 -8.11
N VAL A 51 2.55 10.33 -8.49
CA VAL A 51 1.68 10.13 -9.65
C VAL A 51 0.30 9.63 -9.29
N ALA A 52 0.11 9.10 -8.07
CA ALA A 52 -1.21 8.61 -7.66
C ALA A 52 -1.36 8.67 -6.14
N ILE A 53 -2.61 8.81 -5.70
CA ILE A 53 -3.04 8.71 -4.31
C ILE A 53 -4.19 7.71 -4.28
N PHE A 54 -4.11 6.73 -3.37
CA PHE A 54 -5.18 5.74 -3.17
C PHE A 54 -5.72 5.92 -1.75
N GLU A 55 -7.04 6.01 -1.64
CA GLU A 55 -7.74 6.18 -0.37
C GLU A 55 -8.92 5.21 -0.28
N PRO A 56 -9.33 4.78 0.93
CA PRO A 56 -10.40 3.80 1.09
C PRO A 56 -11.74 4.21 0.49
N GLU A 57 -12.03 5.50 0.37
CA GLU A 57 -13.26 6.00 -0.25
C GLU A 57 -13.37 5.53 -1.70
N ASP A 58 -12.24 5.49 -2.43
CA ASP A 58 -12.19 5.09 -3.83
C ASP A 58 -11.77 3.61 -3.99
N TYR A 59 -11.06 3.07 -2.99
CA TYR A 59 -10.53 1.72 -2.98
C TYR A 59 -10.91 1.01 -1.68
N PRO A 60 -12.17 0.59 -1.53
CA PRO A 60 -12.65 0.00 -0.26
C PRO A 60 -11.87 -1.23 0.19
N ILE A 61 -11.22 -1.93 -0.73
CA ILE A 61 -10.38 -3.10 -0.43
C ILE A 61 -9.16 -2.75 0.43
N MET A 62 -8.82 -1.46 0.55
CA MET A 62 -7.68 -1.02 1.37
C MET A 62 -7.90 -1.27 2.86
N LEU A 63 -9.14 -1.37 3.32
CA LEU A 63 -9.49 -1.67 4.71
C LEU A 63 -10.42 -2.87 4.78
N THR A 64 -10.25 -3.67 5.82
CA THR A 64 -11.19 -4.74 6.16
C THR A 64 -11.59 -4.62 7.62
N THR A 65 -12.54 -5.44 8.07
CA THR A 65 -13.09 -5.39 9.42
C THR A 65 -13.00 -6.76 10.09
N ASN A 66 -12.94 -6.75 11.43
CA ASN A 66 -13.04 -7.94 12.28
C ASN A 66 -11.98 -9.01 11.95
N LYS A 67 -10.73 -8.58 11.75
CA LYS A 67 -9.59 -9.49 11.50
C LYS A 67 -8.38 -9.07 12.34
N ILE A 68 -7.52 -10.03 12.65
CA ILE A 68 -6.24 -9.75 13.31
C ILE A 68 -5.18 -9.30 12.31
N SER A 69 -5.28 -9.74 11.05
CA SER A 69 -4.31 -9.41 10.03
C SER A 69 -4.97 -9.25 8.67
N TYR A 70 -4.30 -8.50 7.81
CA TYR A 70 -4.77 -8.28 6.44
C TYR A 70 -3.58 -8.27 5.49
N TYR A 71 -3.52 -9.29 4.64
CA TYR A 71 -2.52 -9.41 3.59
C TYR A 71 -3.25 -9.41 2.24
N LYS A 72 -3.06 -8.35 1.45
CA LYS A 72 -3.86 -8.16 0.23
C LYS A 72 -3.19 -7.21 -0.75
N THR A 73 -3.34 -7.49 -2.06
CA THR A 73 -3.10 -6.49 -3.09
C THR A 73 -4.31 -5.56 -3.11
N VAL A 74 -4.08 -4.29 -2.83
CA VAL A 74 -5.16 -3.32 -2.58
C VAL A 74 -5.30 -2.26 -3.66
N ALA A 75 -4.30 -2.12 -4.54
CA ALA A 75 -4.34 -1.16 -5.63
C ALA A 75 -3.44 -1.63 -6.77
N THR A 76 -3.80 -1.24 -7.99
CA THR A 76 -2.99 -1.47 -9.18
C THR A 76 -2.96 -0.18 -9.99
N TYR A 77 -1.75 0.23 -10.39
CA TYR A 77 -1.54 1.43 -11.18
C TYR A 77 -1.02 1.05 -12.56
N GLN A 78 -1.55 1.70 -13.60
CA GLN A 78 -1.02 1.54 -14.96
C GLN A 78 0.22 2.41 -15.10
N GLY A 79 1.37 1.80 -14.91
CA GLY A 79 2.66 2.44 -15.06
C GLY A 79 3.17 2.38 -16.50
N ILE A 80 4.39 2.86 -16.67
CA ILE A 80 5.08 2.91 -17.96
C ILE A 80 6.30 1.99 -17.88
N PRO A 81 6.42 0.99 -18.76
CA PRO A 81 7.56 0.08 -18.74
C PRO A 81 8.89 0.83 -18.75
N GLY A 82 9.85 0.38 -17.93
CA GLY A 82 11.15 0.99 -17.78
C GLY A 82 11.25 2.05 -16.71
N ARG A 83 10.14 2.63 -16.27
CA ARG A 83 10.13 3.61 -15.15
C ARG A 83 10.18 2.92 -13.80
N TYR A 84 10.62 3.67 -12.79
CA TYR A 84 10.80 3.17 -11.43
C TYR A 84 9.67 3.66 -10.54
N TYR A 85 9.23 2.82 -9.60
CA TYR A 85 8.10 3.10 -8.73
C TYR A 85 8.38 2.65 -7.31
N TYR A 86 7.94 3.45 -6.33
CA TYR A 86 7.80 3.01 -4.95
C TYR A 86 6.57 3.68 -4.35
N ALA A 87 6.08 3.10 -3.26
CA ALA A 87 4.90 3.63 -2.58
C ALA A 87 5.21 3.95 -1.13
N LEU A 88 4.56 4.99 -0.61
CA LEU A 88 4.48 5.28 0.81
C LEU A 88 3.10 4.85 1.27
N VAL A 89 3.06 3.82 2.10
CA VAL A 89 1.83 3.17 2.55
C VAL A 89 1.62 3.48 4.02
N TYR A 90 0.48 4.09 4.36
CA TYR A 90 0.10 4.31 5.76
C TYR A 90 -0.68 3.09 6.23
N CYS A 91 -0.02 2.23 7.00
CA CYS A 91 -0.63 1.03 7.57
C CYS A 91 -1.48 1.43 8.76
N TYR A 92 -2.68 0.88 8.86
CA TYR A 92 -3.73 1.36 9.77
C TYR A 92 -4.38 0.21 10.51
N ALA A 93 -4.65 0.42 11.79
CA ALA A 93 -5.46 -0.51 12.60
C ALA A 93 -6.25 0.28 13.63
N GLU A 94 -7.49 -0.15 13.89
CA GLU A 94 -8.40 0.50 14.83
C GLU A 94 -9.10 -0.55 15.70
N LYS A 95 -9.18 -0.28 17.00
CA LYS A 95 -9.89 -1.11 17.97
C LYS A 95 -10.52 -0.22 19.03
N ASP A 96 -11.86 -0.37 19.24
CA ASP A 96 -12.62 0.37 20.28
C ASP A 96 -12.40 1.89 20.22
N GLY A 97 -12.38 2.44 18.99
CA GLY A 97 -12.22 3.86 18.76
C GLY A 97 -10.77 4.37 18.84
N VAL A 98 -9.81 3.50 19.15
CA VAL A 98 -8.40 3.83 19.19
C VAL A 98 -7.74 3.36 17.91
N SER A 99 -7.10 4.29 17.19
CA SER A 99 -6.46 3.98 15.91
C SER A 99 -4.95 4.21 15.97
N ASP A 100 -4.23 3.49 15.13
CA ASP A 100 -2.81 3.63 14.93
C ASP A 100 -2.51 3.60 13.44
N SER A 101 -1.70 4.54 12.97
CA SER A 101 -1.33 4.64 11.57
C SER A 101 0.18 4.87 11.46
N LYS A 102 0.88 4.03 10.71
CA LYS A 102 2.33 4.09 10.55
C LYS A 102 2.70 4.08 9.08
N PRO A 103 3.61 4.97 8.65
CA PRO A 103 4.10 4.96 7.28
C PRO A 103 5.08 3.81 7.05
N TYR A 104 4.98 3.21 5.87
CA TYR A 104 5.94 2.21 5.40
C TYR A 104 6.31 2.53 3.96
N GLU A 105 7.59 2.77 3.70
CA GLU A 105 8.08 3.00 2.34
C GLU A 105 8.47 1.67 1.72
N THR A 106 7.88 1.35 0.58
CA THR A 106 8.18 0.09 -0.13
C THR A 106 9.53 0.13 -0.79
N ALA A 107 10.08 -1.04 -1.10
CA ALA A 107 11.22 -1.13 -2.01
C ALA A 107 10.81 -0.58 -3.39
N THR A 108 11.79 -0.07 -4.12
CA THR A 108 11.59 0.40 -5.49
C THR A 108 11.56 -0.77 -6.46
N VAL A 109 10.66 -0.72 -7.44
CA VAL A 109 10.59 -1.68 -8.54
C VAL A 109 10.68 -0.94 -9.87
N GLN A 110 11.14 -1.65 -10.90
CA GLN A 110 11.12 -1.12 -12.27
C GLN A 110 9.98 -1.79 -13.03
N ALA A 111 9.13 -0.99 -13.67
CA ALA A 111 8.02 -1.50 -14.47
C ALA A 111 8.53 -2.29 -15.66
N ILE A 112 7.85 -3.39 -15.97
CA ILE A 112 8.19 -4.30 -17.06
C ILE A 112 7.17 -4.24 -18.18
N SER A 113 7.57 -4.65 -19.37
CA SER A 113 6.67 -4.73 -20.53
C SER A 113 5.70 -5.92 -20.46
#